data_126b53b06259cbdd921a10b065516440
#
_entry.id   126b53b06259cbdd921a10b065516440
#
_cell.length_a   1.000
_cell.length_b   1.000
_cell.length_c   1.000
_cell.angle_alpha   90.00
_cell.angle_beta   90.00
_cell.angle_gamma   90.00
#
_symmetry.space_group_name_H-M   'P 1'
#
loop_
_entity.id
_entity.type
_entity.pdbx_description
1 polymer ?
#
loop_
_entity_poly.entity_id
_entity_poly.type
_entity_poly.pdbx_seq_one_letter_code
_entity_poly.pdbx_strand_id
1 'polypeptide(L)'
;MDKLSYDIFSLLENKFLFGTRGGCPSDAGTPAKEFLGGGRVRVLSIDGCGAAAEDVLLAAAALARLEAGLRKQAGDPDARVAEFFDVAAGAGAGGVLAAMLFLRGADGRPRYSAEEALAFVTENVGRKEDWAGGRRTGRWANLFRSGGGDRTLRRVFGDATLRDTVAPLLVPCYDLATAAPFMFSRADAVESDSYDFRLRDVCLATCAAGGAAVRSVDGVTAIAAASAGVAAMGNPTAAAITHVLHNKQEFPLAAGVDDILVLSIGGGASSSAATASGGSNTPMPTRSPSPRELARVTAESVADTVDESVAMAFGHACASNYVRIQAGKAPTPVHADTAAAAAGAMLAQRNVESVLFRGRRLSERTNAEKADALVAELVKEQERRRGSPLPNVAIKQVATSSPRLSSATTASSFTTTPRTVSTMPSPASCNYGR
;
A
#
# COMPACT_ATOMS: atom_id res chain seq x y z
N MET A 1 25.74 -25.73 -2.82
CA MET A 1 25.24 -24.52 -3.53
C MET A 1 24.66 -24.99 -4.84
N ASP A 2 23.35 -24.82 -5.03
CA ASP A 2 22.67 -25.28 -6.22
C ASP A 2 23.10 -24.47 -7.43
N LYS A 3 23.17 -25.10 -8.60
CA LYS A 3 23.58 -24.48 -9.87
C LYS A 3 22.80 -23.18 -10.13
N LEU A 4 21.53 -23.13 -9.72
CA LEU A 4 20.68 -21.95 -9.82
C LEU A 4 21.19 -20.77 -8.98
N SER A 5 21.68 -21.02 -7.76
CA SER A 5 22.27 -19.97 -6.89
C SER A 5 23.56 -19.41 -7.50
N TYR A 6 24.37 -20.27 -8.12
CA TYR A 6 25.60 -19.84 -8.79
C TYR A 6 25.31 -18.99 -10.03
N ASP A 7 24.32 -19.38 -10.83
CA ASP A 7 23.91 -18.66 -12.04
C ASP A 7 23.30 -17.28 -11.70
N ILE A 8 22.55 -17.18 -10.60
CA ILE A 8 22.01 -15.92 -10.08
C ILE A 8 23.15 -15.02 -9.56
N PHE A 9 24.10 -15.56 -8.80
CA PHE A 9 25.24 -14.81 -8.31
C PHE A 9 26.13 -14.31 -9.45
N SER A 10 26.42 -15.14 -10.44
CA SER A 10 27.22 -14.77 -11.61
C SER A 10 26.56 -13.65 -12.45
N LEU A 11 25.23 -13.67 -12.58
CA LEU A 11 24.45 -12.62 -13.24
C LEU A 11 24.44 -11.30 -12.46
N LEU A 12 24.37 -11.38 -11.13
CA LEU A 12 24.43 -10.21 -10.26
C LEU A 12 25.85 -9.60 -10.25
N GLU A 13 26.91 -10.40 -10.20
CA GLU A 13 28.30 -9.93 -10.29
C GLU A 13 28.59 -9.26 -11.63
N ASN A 14 28.14 -9.81 -12.76
CA ASN A 14 28.27 -9.18 -14.07
C ASN A 14 27.58 -7.80 -14.11
N LYS A 15 26.40 -7.66 -13.50
CA LYS A 15 25.68 -6.40 -13.44
C LYS A 15 26.36 -5.37 -12.53
N PHE A 16 26.99 -5.81 -11.43
CA PHE A 16 27.75 -4.94 -10.50
C PHE A 16 29.12 -4.52 -11.04
N LEU A 17 29.84 -5.40 -11.72
CA LEU A 17 31.19 -5.14 -12.19
C LEU A 17 31.25 -4.39 -13.53
N PHE A 18 30.24 -4.47 -14.38
CA PHE A 18 30.23 -3.84 -15.71
C PHE A 18 29.17 -2.75 -15.89
N GLY A 19 28.42 -2.40 -14.87
CA GLY A 19 27.23 -1.52 -14.92
C GLY A 19 27.44 -0.05 -14.60
N THR A 20 28.65 0.50 -14.52
CA THR A 20 28.84 1.94 -14.26
C THR A 20 29.97 2.55 -15.06
N ARG A 21 29.72 2.93 -16.30
CA ARG A 21 30.38 4.06 -16.92
C ARG A 21 29.37 4.93 -17.63
N GLY A 22 29.30 6.19 -17.15
CA GLY A 22 28.36 7.18 -17.63
C GLY A 22 28.52 7.48 -19.12
N GLY A 23 27.42 7.59 -19.76
CA GLY A 23 27.27 8.02 -21.14
C GLY A 23 25.84 7.67 -21.56
N CYS A 24 24.99 8.70 -21.76
CA CYS A 24 23.72 8.48 -22.45
C CYS A 24 24.00 7.85 -23.82
N PRO A 25 23.41 6.71 -24.11
CA PRO A 25 22.95 6.41 -25.45
C PRO A 25 21.46 6.06 -25.43
N SER A 26 20.77 6.71 -26.35
CA SER A 26 19.51 6.34 -26.88
C SER A 26 19.39 4.82 -27.17
N ASP A 27 18.22 4.26 -26.79
CA ASP A 27 17.63 3.06 -27.36
C ASP A 27 18.56 1.89 -27.77
N ALA A 28 19.03 1.14 -26.79
CA ALA A 28 19.37 -0.26 -26.98
C ALA A 28 18.99 -1.01 -25.71
N GLY A 29 17.82 -1.67 -25.74
CA GLY A 29 17.42 -2.61 -24.68
C GLY A 29 18.58 -3.56 -24.41
N THR A 30 19.07 -3.58 -23.17
CA THR A 30 20.20 -4.44 -22.79
C THR A 30 19.83 -5.89 -23.13
N PRO A 31 20.61 -6.63 -23.93
CA PRO A 31 20.26 -7.99 -24.39
C PRO A 31 20.02 -8.98 -23.23
N ALA A 32 20.51 -8.70 -22.04
CA ALA A 32 20.23 -9.48 -20.84
C ALA A 32 18.76 -9.38 -20.38
N LYS A 33 18.07 -8.27 -20.64
CA LYS A 33 16.67 -8.05 -20.25
C LYS A 33 15.70 -8.83 -21.15
N GLU A 34 16.03 -8.97 -22.44
CA GLU A 34 15.29 -9.81 -23.39
C GLU A 34 15.47 -11.30 -23.12
N PHE A 35 16.67 -11.71 -22.72
CA PHE A 35 16.98 -13.12 -22.44
C PHE A 35 16.37 -13.61 -21.11
N LEU A 36 16.17 -12.72 -20.13
CA LEU A 36 15.63 -13.04 -18.81
C LEU A 36 14.10 -12.95 -18.73
N GLY A 37 13.43 -12.65 -19.85
CA GLY A 37 11.97 -12.57 -19.88
C GLY A 37 11.41 -11.50 -18.94
N GLY A 38 11.97 -10.29 -19.00
CA GLY A 38 11.74 -9.17 -18.08
C GLY A 38 10.29 -8.89 -17.73
N GLY A 39 9.79 -9.55 -16.68
CA GLY A 39 8.49 -9.29 -16.11
C GLY A 39 8.53 -8.06 -15.19
N ARG A 40 7.37 -7.36 -15.08
CA ARG A 40 7.21 -6.22 -14.17
C ARG A 40 6.80 -6.68 -12.77
N VAL A 41 7.27 -6.00 -11.74
CA VAL A 41 6.75 -6.14 -10.38
C VAL A 41 5.40 -5.43 -10.28
N ARG A 42 4.39 -6.12 -9.76
CA ARG A 42 3.00 -5.63 -9.71
C ARG A 42 2.71 -5.06 -8.32
N VAL A 43 2.39 -3.78 -8.27
CA VAL A 43 2.17 -3.03 -7.03
C VAL A 43 0.72 -2.59 -6.95
N LEU A 44 0.05 -2.91 -5.84
CA LEU A 44 -1.26 -2.36 -5.47
C LEU A 44 -1.06 -1.29 -4.40
N SER A 45 -1.56 -0.09 -4.65
CA SER A 45 -1.57 1.00 -3.67
C SER A 45 -2.98 1.51 -3.45
N ILE A 46 -3.41 1.64 -2.20
CA ILE A 46 -4.74 2.11 -1.84
C ILE A 46 -4.61 3.29 -0.89
N ASP A 47 -5.11 4.44 -1.33
CA ASP A 47 -5.06 5.66 -0.54
C ASP A 47 -5.98 5.60 0.68
N GLY A 48 -5.67 6.42 1.67
CA GLY A 48 -6.49 6.61 2.85
C GLY A 48 -6.43 8.05 3.32
N CYS A 49 -7.13 8.94 2.62
CA CYS A 49 -7.19 10.36 2.96
C CYS A 49 -8.21 10.64 4.08
N GLY A 50 -8.02 10.03 5.24
CA GLY A 50 -8.86 10.27 6.41
C GLY A 50 -9.88 9.16 6.70
N ALA A 51 -10.84 9.45 7.57
CA ALA A 51 -11.88 8.51 8.01
C ALA A 51 -13.14 8.57 7.11
N ALA A 52 -13.05 9.09 5.88
CA ALA A 52 -14.17 9.18 4.97
C ALA A 52 -14.48 7.78 4.42
N ALA A 53 -15.68 7.32 4.69
CA ALA A 53 -16.13 6.00 4.29
C ALA A 53 -16.26 5.85 2.77
N GLU A 54 -16.51 6.97 2.09
CA GLU A 54 -16.65 7.01 0.65
C GLU A 54 -15.36 6.68 -0.09
N ASP A 55 -14.21 7.02 0.48
CA ASP A 55 -12.91 6.79 -0.15
C ASP A 55 -12.60 5.30 -0.33
N VAL A 56 -12.88 4.50 0.70
CA VAL A 56 -12.63 3.06 0.65
C VAL A 56 -13.67 2.31 -0.19
N LEU A 57 -14.85 2.88 -0.37
CA LEU A 57 -15.93 2.26 -1.12
C LEU A 57 -15.59 2.15 -2.61
N LEU A 58 -15.02 3.20 -3.21
CA LEU A 58 -14.52 3.15 -4.58
C LEU A 58 -13.44 2.10 -4.73
N ALA A 59 -12.48 2.07 -3.79
CA ALA A 59 -11.38 1.11 -3.84
C ALA A 59 -11.89 -0.34 -3.77
N ALA A 60 -12.79 -0.63 -2.83
CA ALA A 60 -13.37 -1.97 -2.70
C ALA A 60 -14.17 -2.38 -3.95
N ALA A 61 -14.95 -1.45 -4.52
CA ALA A 61 -15.72 -1.70 -5.75
C ALA A 61 -14.82 -1.92 -6.97
N ALA A 62 -13.76 -1.12 -7.12
CA ALA A 62 -12.80 -1.27 -8.21
C ALA A 62 -12.07 -2.61 -8.12
N LEU A 63 -11.68 -3.04 -6.92
CA LEU A 63 -11.00 -4.32 -6.70
C LEU A 63 -11.93 -5.51 -6.91
N ALA A 64 -13.21 -5.43 -6.50
CA ALA A 64 -14.20 -6.47 -6.79
C ALA A 64 -14.42 -6.63 -8.30
N ARG A 65 -14.53 -5.52 -9.04
CA ARG A 65 -14.63 -5.56 -10.51
C ARG A 65 -13.37 -6.14 -11.14
N LEU A 66 -12.19 -5.72 -10.67
CA LEU A 66 -10.91 -6.23 -11.14
C LEU A 66 -10.83 -7.75 -10.94
N GLU A 67 -11.17 -8.26 -9.75
CA GLU A 67 -11.15 -9.70 -9.43
C GLU A 67 -12.11 -10.49 -10.33
N ALA A 68 -13.31 -9.98 -10.56
CA ALA A 68 -14.26 -10.60 -11.49
C ALA A 68 -13.71 -10.68 -12.93
N GLY A 69 -13.04 -9.62 -13.39
CA GLY A 69 -12.36 -9.59 -14.68
C GLY A 69 -11.20 -10.59 -14.76
N LEU A 70 -10.38 -10.68 -13.70
CA LEU A 70 -9.27 -11.62 -13.60
C LEU A 70 -9.74 -13.07 -13.63
N ARG A 71 -10.78 -13.43 -12.87
CA ARG A 71 -11.40 -14.75 -12.91
C ARG A 71 -11.83 -15.14 -14.31
N LYS A 72 -12.48 -14.21 -15.01
CA LYS A 72 -12.97 -14.44 -16.36
C LYS A 72 -11.83 -14.62 -17.37
N GLN A 73 -10.81 -13.76 -17.35
CA GLN A 73 -9.72 -13.79 -18.34
C GLN A 73 -8.68 -14.87 -18.03
N ALA A 74 -8.37 -15.14 -16.77
CA ALA A 74 -7.46 -16.21 -16.39
C ALA A 74 -8.09 -17.61 -16.46
N GLY A 75 -9.41 -17.69 -16.61
CA GLY A 75 -10.14 -18.97 -16.61
C GLY A 75 -10.13 -19.71 -15.29
N ASP A 76 -9.84 -19.00 -14.17
CA ASP A 76 -9.81 -19.54 -12.83
C ASP A 76 -10.92 -18.88 -11.99
N PRO A 77 -12.00 -19.59 -11.65
CA PRO A 77 -13.12 -19.05 -10.89
C PRO A 77 -12.74 -18.69 -9.46
N ASP A 78 -11.69 -19.31 -8.92
CA ASP A 78 -11.21 -19.09 -7.58
C ASP A 78 -10.08 -18.05 -7.47
N ALA A 79 -9.69 -17.44 -8.59
CA ALA A 79 -8.64 -16.42 -8.61
C ALA A 79 -8.95 -15.26 -7.66
N ARG A 80 -7.96 -14.84 -6.89
CA ARG A 80 -8.02 -13.71 -5.96
C ARG A 80 -7.16 -12.55 -6.46
N VAL A 81 -7.62 -11.33 -6.26
CA VAL A 81 -6.87 -10.14 -6.69
C VAL A 81 -5.46 -10.11 -6.13
N ALA A 82 -5.25 -10.51 -4.88
CA ALA A 82 -3.95 -10.51 -4.24
C ALA A 82 -2.93 -11.46 -4.89
N GLU A 83 -3.36 -12.47 -5.65
CA GLU A 83 -2.47 -13.37 -6.40
C GLU A 83 -1.85 -12.72 -7.64
N PHE A 84 -2.41 -11.59 -8.06
CA PHE A 84 -1.93 -10.82 -9.21
C PHE A 84 -1.07 -9.62 -8.82
N PHE A 85 -0.78 -9.44 -7.53
CA PHE A 85 0.09 -8.37 -7.06
C PHE A 85 1.20 -8.93 -6.18
N ASP A 86 2.38 -8.33 -6.30
CA ASP A 86 3.59 -8.76 -5.58
C ASP A 86 3.83 -7.97 -4.31
N VAL A 87 3.26 -6.76 -4.25
CA VAL A 87 3.31 -5.85 -3.10
C VAL A 87 1.97 -5.15 -2.99
N ALA A 88 1.47 -5.01 -1.77
CA ALA A 88 0.38 -4.11 -1.47
C ALA A 88 0.84 -3.02 -0.51
N ALA A 89 0.37 -1.80 -0.73
CA ALA A 89 0.48 -0.70 0.22
C ALA A 89 -0.90 -0.09 0.46
N GLY A 90 -1.21 0.26 1.69
CA GLY A 90 -2.50 0.87 2.00
C GLY A 90 -2.42 1.78 3.21
N ALA A 91 -3.01 2.97 3.12
CA ALA A 91 -3.08 3.93 4.20
C ALA A 91 -4.51 4.02 4.76
N GLY A 92 -4.67 4.24 6.05
CA GLY A 92 -5.99 4.40 6.66
C GLY A 92 -6.96 3.26 6.30
N ALA A 93 -8.14 3.62 5.79
CA ALA A 93 -9.14 2.65 5.33
C ALA A 93 -8.63 1.76 4.18
N GLY A 94 -7.78 2.30 3.29
CA GLY A 94 -7.09 1.53 2.24
C GLY A 94 -6.12 0.50 2.83
N GLY A 95 -5.51 0.78 3.97
CA GLY A 95 -4.67 -0.16 4.72
C GLY A 95 -5.46 -1.35 5.27
N VAL A 96 -6.66 -1.11 5.78
CA VAL A 96 -7.57 -2.18 6.22
C VAL A 96 -7.96 -3.08 5.05
N LEU A 97 -8.32 -2.48 3.91
CA LEU A 97 -8.69 -3.21 2.70
C LEU A 97 -7.52 -4.05 2.16
N ALA A 98 -6.33 -3.46 2.08
CA ALA A 98 -5.12 -4.18 1.68
C ALA A 98 -4.79 -5.35 2.62
N ALA A 99 -4.87 -5.12 3.95
CA ALA A 99 -4.65 -6.17 4.94
C ALA A 99 -5.65 -7.33 4.82
N MET A 100 -6.93 -7.04 4.56
CA MET A 100 -7.95 -8.07 4.32
C MET A 100 -7.62 -8.93 3.10
N LEU A 101 -7.34 -8.28 1.96
CA LEU A 101 -7.09 -8.96 0.69
C LEU A 101 -5.81 -9.81 0.72
N PHE A 102 -4.81 -9.37 1.48
CA PHE A 102 -3.52 -10.05 1.55
C PHE A 102 -3.39 -11.00 2.75
N LEU A 103 -4.40 -11.10 3.61
CA LEU A 103 -4.42 -12.07 4.71
C LEU A 103 -4.39 -13.48 4.16
N ARG A 104 -3.46 -14.28 4.64
CA ARG A 104 -3.30 -15.69 4.27
C ARG A 104 -4.40 -16.55 4.93
N GLY A 105 -5.05 -17.38 4.13
CA GLY A 105 -5.96 -18.41 4.59
C GLY A 105 -5.22 -19.69 5.05
N ALA A 106 -5.96 -20.63 5.59
CA ALA A 106 -5.43 -21.92 6.04
C ALA A 106 -4.88 -22.79 4.89
N ASP A 107 -5.38 -22.56 3.68
CA ASP A 107 -4.94 -23.18 2.42
C ASP A 107 -3.69 -22.52 1.80
N GLY A 108 -3.16 -21.45 2.45
CA GLY A 108 -2.02 -20.68 1.95
C GLY A 108 -2.37 -19.63 0.92
N ARG A 109 -3.63 -19.56 0.44
CA ARG A 109 -4.14 -18.55 -0.49
C ARG A 109 -4.70 -17.33 0.25
N PRO A 110 -5.01 -16.23 -0.44
CA PRO A 110 -5.72 -15.10 0.17
C PRO A 110 -7.06 -15.54 0.76
N ARG A 111 -7.28 -15.18 2.04
CA ARG A 111 -8.46 -15.61 2.80
C ARG A 111 -9.76 -15.00 2.28
N TYR A 112 -9.72 -13.71 1.92
CA TYR A 112 -10.89 -12.96 1.51
C TYR A 112 -10.86 -12.66 0.01
N SER A 113 -12.01 -12.74 -0.64
CA SER A 113 -12.21 -12.21 -1.97
C SER A 113 -12.41 -10.69 -1.92
N ALA A 114 -12.24 -10.05 -3.08
CA ALA A 114 -12.53 -8.63 -3.19
C ALA A 114 -14.04 -8.32 -3.02
N GLU A 115 -14.92 -9.27 -3.33
CA GLU A 115 -16.36 -9.17 -3.07
C GLU A 115 -16.68 -9.21 -1.58
N GLU A 116 -16.04 -10.11 -0.81
CA GLU A 116 -16.18 -10.16 0.65
C GLU A 116 -15.63 -8.90 1.32
N ALA A 117 -14.53 -8.35 0.80
CA ALA A 117 -13.99 -7.07 1.27
C ALA A 117 -14.93 -5.90 0.94
N LEU A 118 -15.56 -5.89 -0.24
CA LEU A 118 -16.60 -4.90 -0.59
C LEU A 118 -17.83 -5.04 0.33
N ALA A 119 -18.28 -6.27 0.60
CA ALA A 119 -19.39 -6.51 1.53
C ALA A 119 -19.05 -5.98 2.93
N PHE A 120 -17.85 -6.27 3.44
CA PHE A 120 -17.37 -5.74 4.72
C PHE A 120 -17.39 -4.19 4.75
N VAL A 121 -16.91 -3.55 3.70
CA VAL A 121 -16.91 -2.08 3.59
C VAL A 121 -18.35 -1.56 3.57
N THR A 122 -19.24 -2.13 2.75
CA THR A 122 -20.64 -1.67 2.62
C THR A 122 -21.44 -1.83 3.91
N GLU A 123 -21.21 -2.90 4.66
CA GLU A 123 -21.83 -3.12 5.98
C GLU A 123 -21.40 -2.10 7.03
N ASN A 124 -20.16 -1.62 6.94
CA ASN A 124 -19.54 -0.72 7.92
C ASN A 124 -19.56 0.76 7.52
N VAL A 125 -19.84 1.07 6.26
CA VAL A 125 -20.13 2.43 5.75
C VAL A 125 -21.57 2.81 6.09
N GLY A 126 -21.89 3.04 7.29
CA GLY A 126 -23.21 3.31 7.91
C GLY A 126 -24.40 3.71 7.03
N ARG A 127 -25.57 3.13 7.35
CA ARG A 127 -26.89 3.53 6.86
C ARG A 127 -27.28 4.92 7.34
N LYS A 128 -27.97 5.69 6.51
CA LYS A 128 -28.50 7.04 6.79
C LYS A 128 -29.55 7.11 7.89
N GLU A 129 -30.00 6.00 8.49
CA GLU A 129 -31.18 5.96 9.35
C GLU A 129 -30.95 6.45 10.80
N ASP A 130 -29.72 6.72 11.23
CA ASP A 130 -29.44 7.26 12.57
C ASP A 130 -29.47 8.81 12.60
N TRP A 131 -30.47 9.42 11.97
CA TRP A 131 -30.59 10.89 11.85
C TRP A 131 -31.30 11.55 13.05
N ALA A 132 -31.34 11.02 14.20
CA ALA A 132 -31.99 11.66 15.35
C ALA A 132 -31.06 12.43 16.30
N GLY A 133 -29.81 12.67 15.99
CA GLY A 133 -28.90 13.32 16.97
C GLY A 133 -27.57 13.85 16.44
N GLY A 134 -27.58 14.83 15.56
CA GLY A 134 -26.60 15.95 15.52
C GLY A 134 -25.10 15.71 15.32
N ARG A 135 -24.58 14.50 15.32
CA ARG A 135 -23.16 14.18 15.03
C ARG A 135 -23.05 12.94 14.16
N ARG A 136 -22.85 13.15 12.87
CA ARG A 136 -22.55 12.11 11.88
C ARG A 136 -21.17 11.50 12.10
N THR A 137 -21.04 10.53 12.99
CA THR A 137 -19.91 9.61 13.00
C THR A 137 -20.41 8.32 12.38
N GLY A 138 -20.11 8.08 11.09
CA GLY A 138 -20.48 6.84 10.41
C GLY A 138 -19.93 5.61 11.17
N ARG A 139 -20.57 4.45 11.01
CA ARG A 139 -20.13 3.18 11.64
C ARG A 139 -18.66 2.89 11.34
N TRP A 140 -18.18 3.28 10.16
CA TRP A 140 -16.78 3.15 9.77
C TRP A 140 -15.83 3.87 10.75
N ALA A 141 -16.10 5.13 11.09
CA ALA A 141 -15.31 5.88 12.07
C ALA A 141 -15.38 5.25 13.48
N ASN A 142 -16.46 4.56 13.82
CA ASN A 142 -16.62 3.89 15.11
C ASN A 142 -15.78 2.59 15.20
N LEU A 143 -15.41 1.98 14.06
CA LEU A 143 -14.50 0.83 14.03
C LEU A 143 -13.12 1.16 14.59
N PHE A 144 -12.71 2.43 14.54
CA PHE A 144 -11.37 2.88 14.94
C PHE A 144 -11.39 3.76 16.20
N ARG A 145 -12.55 3.89 16.86
CA ARG A 145 -12.67 4.53 18.18
C ARG A 145 -12.45 3.50 19.28
N SER A 146 -11.80 3.92 20.35
CA SER A 146 -11.50 3.09 21.51
C SER A 146 -12.72 2.26 21.97
N GLY A 147 -12.61 0.94 21.88
CA GLY A 147 -13.53 -0.04 22.46
C GLY A 147 -14.56 -0.68 21.52
N GLY A 148 -14.94 -0.08 20.40
CA GLY A 148 -15.99 -0.65 19.51
C GLY A 148 -15.42 -1.44 18.31
N GLY A 149 -14.34 -0.97 17.75
CA GLY A 149 -13.72 -1.53 16.53
C GLY A 149 -12.88 -2.76 16.76
N ASP A 150 -12.31 -2.92 17.94
CA ASP A 150 -11.46 -4.08 18.26
C ASP A 150 -12.22 -5.41 18.03
N ARG A 151 -13.51 -5.49 18.38
CA ARG A 151 -14.30 -6.71 18.17
C ARG A 151 -14.47 -7.05 16.68
N THR A 152 -14.72 -6.07 15.82
CA THR A 152 -14.90 -6.29 14.38
C THR A 152 -13.57 -6.65 13.71
N LEU A 153 -12.50 -5.91 14.01
CA LEU A 153 -11.17 -6.20 13.49
C LEU A 153 -10.63 -7.54 14.01
N ARG A 154 -10.94 -7.89 15.27
CA ARG A 154 -10.61 -9.20 15.82
C ARG A 154 -11.36 -10.34 15.12
N ARG A 155 -12.62 -10.14 14.71
CA ARG A 155 -13.36 -11.12 13.92
C ARG A 155 -12.77 -11.31 12.53
N VAL A 156 -12.26 -10.24 11.90
CA VAL A 156 -11.65 -10.30 10.56
C VAL A 156 -10.26 -10.91 10.60
N PHE A 157 -9.39 -10.39 11.46
CA PHE A 157 -7.97 -10.72 11.48
C PHE A 157 -7.57 -11.75 12.54
N GLY A 158 -8.38 -11.92 13.61
CA GLY A 158 -8.01 -12.78 14.73
C GLY A 158 -6.71 -12.30 15.39
N ASP A 159 -5.76 -13.22 15.53
CA ASP A 159 -4.40 -12.97 16.03
C ASP A 159 -3.35 -12.97 14.92
N ALA A 160 -3.77 -12.94 13.64
CA ALA A 160 -2.87 -12.87 12.49
C ALA A 160 -1.97 -11.63 12.55
N THR A 161 -0.73 -11.82 12.14
CA THR A 161 0.33 -10.80 12.14
C THR A 161 0.71 -10.39 10.72
N LEU A 162 1.65 -9.46 10.58
CA LEU A 162 2.21 -9.08 9.28
C LEU A 162 2.83 -10.28 8.53
N ARG A 163 3.37 -11.26 9.25
CA ARG A 163 3.92 -12.49 8.66
C ARG A 163 2.88 -13.37 7.97
N ASP A 164 1.63 -13.25 8.41
CA ASP A 164 0.52 -14.05 7.91
C ASP A 164 -0.10 -13.47 6.63
N THR A 165 0.59 -12.59 5.94
CA THR A 165 0.18 -12.10 4.61
C THR A 165 0.80 -12.93 3.49
N VAL A 166 0.10 -13.03 2.35
CA VAL A 166 0.55 -13.85 1.20
C VAL A 166 1.72 -13.21 0.46
N ALA A 167 1.84 -11.88 0.51
CA ALA A 167 2.89 -11.10 -0.13
C ALA A 167 3.25 -9.88 0.74
N PRO A 168 4.34 -9.16 0.45
CA PRO A 168 4.71 -7.93 1.12
C PRO A 168 3.54 -6.95 1.26
N LEU A 169 3.25 -6.55 2.49
CA LEU A 169 2.24 -5.57 2.86
C LEU A 169 2.92 -4.39 3.55
N LEU A 170 2.63 -3.17 3.11
CA LEU A 170 3.13 -1.92 3.64
C LEU A 170 1.97 -1.07 4.16
N VAL A 171 1.97 -0.73 5.43
CA VAL A 171 0.92 0.11 6.03
C VAL A 171 1.55 1.24 6.82
N PRO A 172 1.42 2.50 6.37
CA PRO A 172 2.00 3.63 7.07
C PRO A 172 1.14 4.08 8.25
N CYS A 173 1.81 4.61 9.27
CA CYS A 173 1.22 5.45 10.30
C CYS A 173 2.21 6.58 10.64
N TYR A 174 1.81 7.47 11.54
CA TYR A 174 2.71 8.46 12.12
C TYR A 174 2.96 8.10 13.58
N ASP A 175 4.21 7.97 13.97
CA ASP A 175 4.56 7.75 15.36
C ASP A 175 4.70 9.09 16.09
N LEU A 176 3.81 9.34 17.03
CA LEU A 176 3.80 10.56 17.83
C LEU A 176 4.97 10.66 18.81
N ALA A 177 5.57 9.53 19.20
CA ALA A 177 6.68 9.50 20.13
C ALA A 177 7.97 9.96 19.46
N THR A 178 8.21 9.55 18.23
CA THR A 178 9.40 9.93 17.44
C THR A 178 9.16 11.13 16.54
N ALA A 179 7.90 11.59 16.42
CA ALA A 179 7.46 12.63 15.51
C ALA A 179 7.86 12.35 14.04
N ALA A 180 7.74 11.09 13.61
CA ALA A 180 8.15 10.63 12.29
C ALA A 180 7.15 9.62 11.69
N PRO A 181 7.09 9.51 10.34
CA PRO A 181 6.38 8.43 9.69
C PRO A 181 6.97 7.07 10.08
N PHE A 182 6.10 6.08 10.34
CA PHE A 182 6.46 4.70 10.57
C PHE A 182 5.75 3.80 9.57
N MET A 183 6.48 2.83 8.99
CA MET A 183 5.95 1.88 8.03
C MET A 183 5.91 0.49 8.64
N PHE A 184 4.71 -0.04 8.86
CA PHE A 184 4.55 -1.46 9.13
C PHE A 184 4.83 -2.25 7.86
N SER A 185 5.80 -3.14 7.90
CA SER A 185 6.27 -3.90 6.75
C SER A 185 6.36 -5.38 7.06
N ARG A 186 5.82 -6.23 6.17
CA ARG A 186 6.00 -7.68 6.27
C ARG A 186 7.46 -8.08 6.14
N ALA A 187 8.24 -7.40 5.30
CA ALA A 187 9.65 -7.71 5.11
C ALA A 187 10.43 -7.58 6.44
N ASP A 188 10.19 -6.48 7.18
CA ASP A 188 10.80 -6.26 8.48
C ASP A 188 10.30 -7.24 9.53
N ALA A 189 8.99 -7.55 9.50
CA ALA A 189 8.38 -8.53 10.39
C ALA A 189 8.98 -9.95 10.21
N VAL A 190 9.34 -10.34 8.99
CA VAL A 190 9.98 -11.63 8.72
C VAL A 190 11.42 -11.65 9.22
N GLU A 191 12.12 -10.52 9.19
CA GLU A 191 13.49 -10.40 9.66
C GLU A 191 13.60 -10.36 11.19
N SER A 192 12.63 -9.72 11.87
CA SER A 192 12.69 -9.55 13.33
C SER A 192 11.32 -9.58 13.97
N ASP A 193 11.20 -10.30 15.09
CA ASP A 193 9.98 -10.36 15.90
C ASP A 193 9.59 -9.00 16.48
N SER A 194 10.56 -8.12 16.66
CA SER A 194 10.34 -6.74 17.15
C SER A 194 9.65 -5.83 16.14
N TYR A 195 9.51 -6.26 14.89
CA TYR A 195 8.75 -5.57 13.85
C TYR A 195 7.52 -6.35 13.39
N ASP A 196 7.22 -7.50 14.02
CA ASP A 196 5.99 -8.23 13.75
C ASP A 196 4.84 -7.71 14.63
N PHE A 197 3.80 -7.18 13.98
CA PHE A 197 2.62 -6.61 14.62
C PHE A 197 1.37 -7.36 14.19
N ARG A 198 0.38 -7.46 15.10
CA ARG A 198 -0.92 -8.02 14.74
C ARG A 198 -1.62 -7.11 13.72
N LEU A 199 -2.19 -7.70 12.68
CA LEU A 199 -2.86 -6.95 11.60
C LEU A 199 -3.99 -6.06 12.12
N ARG A 200 -4.74 -6.51 13.14
CA ARG A 200 -5.77 -5.67 13.77
C ARG A 200 -5.20 -4.39 14.39
N ASP A 201 -4.01 -4.50 15.02
CA ASP A 201 -3.34 -3.35 15.67
C ASP A 201 -2.75 -2.41 14.62
N VAL A 202 -2.20 -2.96 13.51
CA VAL A 202 -1.77 -2.20 12.33
C VAL A 202 -2.93 -1.42 11.72
N CYS A 203 -4.10 -2.05 11.55
CA CYS A 203 -5.32 -1.39 11.06
C CYS A 203 -5.82 -0.28 12.00
N LEU A 204 -5.75 -0.50 13.31
CA LEU A 204 -6.06 0.53 14.29
C LEU A 204 -5.08 1.71 14.19
N ALA A 205 -3.78 1.43 14.09
CA ALA A 205 -2.73 2.44 14.02
C ALA A 205 -2.90 3.36 12.81
N THR A 206 -3.07 2.79 11.60
CA THR A 206 -3.20 3.57 10.37
C THR A 206 -4.51 4.36 10.28
N CYS A 207 -5.56 3.97 11.03
CA CYS A 207 -6.86 4.64 11.05
C CYS A 207 -7.09 5.52 12.28
N ALA A 208 -6.19 5.53 13.27
CA ALA A 208 -6.39 6.17 14.55
C ALA A 208 -6.48 7.70 14.44
N ALA A 209 -7.66 8.27 14.63
CA ALA A 209 -7.87 9.72 14.60
C ALA A 209 -7.35 10.43 15.86
N GLY A 210 -7.21 9.72 16.98
CA GLY A 210 -6.84 10.27 18.30
C GLY A 210 -5.59 9.63 18.92
N GLY A 211 -4.83 8.89 18.14
CA GLY A 211 -3.69 8.11 18.61
C GLY A 211 -4.10 6.70 19.08
N ALA A 212 -3.25 5.74 18.81
CA ALA A 212 -3.37 4.36 19.27
C ALA A 212 -2.00 3.85 19.71
N ALA A 213 -1.92 3.18 20.86
CA ALA A 213 -0.69 2.51 21.27
C ALA A 213 -0.72 1.08 20.76
N VAL A 214 0.24 0.72 19.93
CA VAL A 214 0.40 -0.64 19.41
C VAL A 214 1.78 -1.18 19.75
N ARG A 215 1.86 -2.50 19.91
CA ARG A 215 3.10 -3.18 20.27
C ARG A 215 3.37 -4.35 19.32
N SER A 216 4.65 -4.59 19.07
CA SER A 216 5.11 -5.82 18.41
C SER A 216 4.70 -7.07 19.20
N VAL A 217 4.71 -8.23 18.54
CA VAL A 217 4.31 -9.51 19.14
C VAL A 217 5.21 -9.85 20.34
N ASP A 218 6.50 -9.57 20.25
CA ASP A 218 7.47 -9.75 21.34
C ASP A 218 7.41 -8.63 22.42
N GLY A 219 6.63 -7.56 22.19
CA GLY A 219 6.44 -6.44 23.10
C GLY A 219 7.61 -5.44 23.15
N VAL A 220 8.67 -5.64 22.38
CA VAL A 220 9.88 -4.79 22.39
C VAL A 220 9.61 -3.44 21.74
N THR A 221 9.00 -3.42 20.56
CA THR A 221 8.69 -2.18 19.86
C THR A 221 7.30 -1.69 20.23
N ALA A 222 7.19 -0.42 20.61
CA ALA A 222 5.92 0.24 20.91
C ALA A 222 5.79 1.51 20.07
N ILE A 223 4.66 1.69 19.39
CA ILE A 223 4.36 2.82 18.52
C ILE A 223 3.16 3.58 19.09
N ALA A 224 3.31 4.89 19.27
CA ALA A 224 2.22 5.80 19.59
C ALA A 224 1.62 6.32 18.27
N ALA A 225 0.80 5.48 17.62
CA ALA A 225 0.38 5.69 16.24
C ALA A 225 -0.73 6.73 16.11
N ALA A 226 -0.66 7.54 15.06
CA ALA A 226 -1.75 8.35 14.54
C ALA A 226 -2.02 8.02 13.07
N SER A 227 -3.21 8.38 12.57
CA SER A 227 -3.63 8.08 11.20
C SER A 227 -2.67 8.66 10.17
N ALA A 228 -2.23 7.81 9.24
CA ALA A 228 -1.39 8.20 8.11
C ALA A 228 -2.06 9.24 7.20
N GLY A 229 -3.38 9.23 7.07
CA GLY A 229 -4.13 10.18 6.23
C GLY A 229 -4.07 11.63 6.72
N VAL A 230 -3.75 11.84 8.00
CA VAL A 230 -3.54 13.19 8.57
C VAL A 230 -2.07 13.62 8.40
N ALA A 231 -1.16 12.67 8.23
CA ALA A 231 0.26 12.88 8.43
C ALA A 231 1.14 12.63 7.19
N ALA A 232 0.77 12.97 6.02
CA ALA A 232 1.65 12.99 4.86
C ALA A 232 1.88 11.66 4.08
N MET A 233 1.27 10.56 4.48
CA MET A 233 1.36 9.29 3.75
C MET A 233 -0.02 8.75 3.34
N GLY A 234 -0.95 9.64 3.03
CA GLY A 234 -2.30 9.29 2.56
C GLY A 234 -2.30 8.53 1.23
N ASN A 235 -1.31 8.79 0.39
CA ASN A 235 -1.03 8.02 -0.83
C ASN A 235 0.29 7.27 -0.65
N PRO A 236 0.26 5.94 -0.39
CA PRO A 236 1.47 5.17 -0.11
C PRO A 236 2.20 4.68 -1.38
N THR A 237 1.79 5.12 -2.58
CA THR A 237 2.32 4.62 -3.85
C THR A 237 3.83 4.83 -3.98
N ALA A 238 4.33 6.02 -3.65
CA ALA A 238 5.77 6.30 -3.73
C ALA A 238 6.57 5.43 -2.76
N ALA A 239 6.04 5.19 -1.55
CA ALA A 239 6.67 4.30 -0.57
C ALA A 239 6.73 2.85 -1.07
N ALA A 240 5.67 2.36 -1.70
CA ALA A 240 5.63 1.02 -2.30
C ALA A 240 6.63 0.87 -3.44
N ILE A 241 6.73 1.85 -4.33
CA ILE A 241 7.71 1.85 -5.43
C ILE A 241 9.14 1.88 -4.85
N THR A 242 9.40 2.74 -3.86
CA THR A 242 10.68 2.82 -3.19
C THR A 242 11.05 1.49 -2.53
N HIS A 243 10.10 0.83 -1.85
CA HIS A 243 10.31 -0.48 -1.27
C HIS A 243 10.74 -1.51 -2.32
N VAL A 244 10.05 -1.59 -3.46
CA VAL A 244 10.39 -2.49 -4.56
C VAL A 244 11.80 -2.20 -5.10
N LEU A 245 12.13 -0.93 -5.34
CA LEU A 245 13.42 -0.56 -5.93
C LEU A 245 14.60 -0.76 -4.99
N HIS A 246 14.39 -0.68 -3.68
CA HIS A 246 15.44 -0.83 -2.68
C HIS A 246 15.56 -2.25 -2.09
N ASN A 247 14.47 -3.01 -2.03
CA ASN A 247 14.49 -4.38 -1.52
C ASN A 247 14.90 -5.39 -2.60
N LYS A 248 16.19 -5.42 -2.91
CA LYS A 248 16.75 -6.33 -3.92
C LYS A 248 16.72 -7.80 -3.53
N GLN A 249 16.49 -8.11 -2.25
CA GLN A 249 16.34 -9.48 -1.79
C GLN A 249 15.03 -10.09 -2.27
N GLU A 250 13.94 -9.32 -2.25
CA GLU A 250 12.63 -9.78 -2.74
C GLU A 250 12.39 -9.42 -4.22
N PHE A 251 12.99 -8.32 -4.71
CA PHE A 251 12.79 -7.82 -6.08
C PHE A 251 14.12 -7.64 -6.83
N PRO A 252 14.86 -8.72 -7.09
CA PRO A 252 16.22 -8.64 -7.61
C PRO A 252 16.30 -8.01 -9.01
N LEU A 253 15.26 -8.18 -9.83
CA LEU A 253 15.24 -7.73 -11.23
C LEU A 253 14.62 -6.34 -11.42
N ALA A 254 14.00 -5.74 -10.41
CA ALA A 254 13.43 -4.40 -10.50
C ALA A 254 14.55 -3.36 -10.46
N ALA A 255 14.97 -2.83 -11.60
CA ALA A 255 16.04 -1.85 -11.71
C ALA A 255 15.52 -0.40 -11.75
N GLY A 256 14.34 -0.18 -12.27
CA GLY A 256 13.73 1.13 -12.43
C GLY A 256 12.20 1.05 -12.50
N VAL A 257 11.57 2.21 -12.69
CA VAL A 257 10.09 2.32 -12.77
C VAL A 257 9.52 1.56 -13.97
N ASP A 258 10.28 1.37 -15.04
CA ASP A 258 9.88 0.60 -16.21
C ASP A 258 9.64 -0.88 -15.89
N ASP A 259 10.24 -1.38 -14.82
CA ASP A 259 10.12 -2.75 -14.35
C ASP A 259 8.94 -2.94 -13.37
N ILE A 260 8.10 -1.90 -13.20
CA ILE A 260 7.01 -1.89 -12.23
C ILE A 260 5.69 -1.60 -12.95
N LEU A 261 4.64 -2.34 -12.59
CA LEU A 261 3.25 -2.07 -12.96
C LEU A 261 2.47 -1.70 -11.69
N VAL A 262 1.92 -0.50 -11.65
CA VAL A 262 1.25 0.04 -10.46
C VAL A 262 -0.24 0.24 -10.72
N LEU A 263 -1.07 -0.29 -9.82
CA LEU A 263 -2.44 0.15 -9.61
C LEU A 263 -2.48 1.03 -8.37
N SER A 264 -2.79 2.29 -8.53
CA SER A 264 -3.03 3.24 -7.44
C SER A 264 -4.51 3.62 -7.39
N ILE A 265 -5.16 3.42 -6.24
CA ILE A 265 -6.57 3.73 -6.06
C ILE A 265 -6.69 4.87 -5.06
N GLY A 266 -7.16 6.01 -5.54
CA GLY A 266 -7.43 7.19 -4.71
C GLY A 266 -8.85 7.21 -4.17
N GLY A 267 -9.08 8.07 -3.21
CA GLY A 267 -10.40 8.33 -2.69
C GLY A 267 -11.29 9.14 -3.64
N GLY A 268 -12.56 9.25 -3.31
CA GLY A 268 -13.45 10.22 -3.90
C GLY A 268 -13.11 11.62 -3.37
N ALA A 269 -12.96 12.60 -4.23
CA ALA A 269 -12.73 13.98 -3.80
C ALA A 269 -13.89 14.43 -2.90
N SER A 270 -13.57 14.85 -1.69
CA SER A 270 -14.55 15.45 -0.77
C SER A 270 -15.29 16.61 -1.46
N SER A 271 -16.60 16.64 -1.32
CA SER A 271 -17.55 17.49 -2.03
C SER A 271 -17.35 19.01 -1.90
N SER A 272 -16.36 19.47 -1.15
CA SER A 272 -16.18 20.91 -0.91
C SER A 272 -15.41 21.68 -2.00
N ALA A 273 -14.72 20.98 -2.93
CA ALA A 273 -14.06 21.66 -4.06
C ALA A 273 -14.97 21.82 -5.30
N ALA A 274 -16.17 21.26 -5.29
CA ALA A 274 -17.01 21.17 -6.48
C ALA A 274 -18.08 22.26 -6.62
N THR A 275 -18.12 23.24 -5.75
CA THR A 275 -19.00 24.41 -5.90
C THR A 275 -18.43 25.50 -6.81
N ALA A 276 -17.22 25.33 -7.33
CA ALA A 276 -16.58 26.36 -8.17
C ALA A 276 -16.85 26.25 -9.67
N SER A 277 -17.62 25.24 -10.16
CA SER A 277 -17.94 25.12 -11.60
C SER A 277 -19.36 25.58 -12.01
N GLY A 278 -20.07 26.25 -11.14
CA GLY A 278 -21.25 27.03 -11.51
C GLY A 278 -20.83 28.48 -11.75
N GLY A 279 -20.94 28.94 -12.98
CA GLY A 279 -20.51 30.24 -13.46
C GLY A 279 -21.05 31.46 -12.71
N SER A 280 -20.61 31.69 -11.50
CA SER A 280 -20.74 32.94 -10.76
C SER A 280 -19.36 33.53 -10.61
N ASN A 281 -19.10 34.62 -11.30
CA ASN A 281 -17.89 35.45 -11.21
C ASN A 281 -17.80 36.25 -9.89
N THR A 282 -18.50 35.83 -8.84
CA THR A 282 -18.36 36.44 -7.52
C THR A 282 -17.19 35.86 -6.78
N PRO A 283 -16.19 36.69 -6.39
CA PRO A 283 -15.11 36.22 -5.51
C PRO A 283 -15.72 35.70 -4.21
N MET A 284 -15.46 34.44 -3.89
CA MET A 284 -15.85 33.90 -2.58
C MET A 284 -15.21 34.76 -1.48
N PRO A 285 -15.98 35.10 -0.42
CA PRO A 285 -15.40 35.80 0.71
C PRO A 285 -14.26 34.95 1.28
N THR A 286 -13.08 35.53 1.39
CA THR A 286 -11.86 34.91 1.91
C THR A 286 -12.00 34.70 3.41
N ARG A 287 -12.66 33.61 3.79
CA ARG A 287 -12.64 33.12 5.16
C ARG A 287 -11.37 32.29 5.37
N SER A 288 -10.64 32.56 6.44
CA SER A 288 -9.53 31.69 6.84
C SER A 288 -10.04 30.26 7.08
N PRO A 289 -9.38 29.23 6.53
CA PRO A 289 -9.78 27.85 6.73
C PRO A 289 -9.66 27.47 8.21
N SER A 290 -10.59 26.68 8.71
CA SER A 290 -10.49 26.09 10.04
C SER A 290 -9.32 25.12 10.12
N PRO A 291 -8.75 24.82 11.32
CA PRO A 291 -7.66 23.86 11.46
C PRO A 291 -7.98 22.48 10.86
N ARG A 292 -9.25 22.05 10.92
CA ARG A 292 -9.70 20.80 10.31
C ARG A 292 -9.70 20.87 8.77
N GLU A 293 -10.16 21.97 8.21
CA GLU A 293 -10.12 22.20 6.75
C GLU A 293 -8.67 22.28 6.27
N LEU A 294 -7.79 22.96 7.03
CA LEU A 294 -6.37 23.05 6.70
C LEU A 294 -5.70 21.66 6.72
N ALA A 295 -5.94 20.86 7.76
CA ALA A 295 -5.41 19.50 7.85
C ALA A 295 -5.89 18.62 6.67
N ARG A 296 -7.17 18.75 6.28
CA ARG A 296 -7.71 18.04 5.13
C ARG A 296 -7.05 18.48 3.82
N VAL A 297 -6.98 19.79 3.57
CA VAL A 297 -6.34 20.35 2.37
C VAL A 297 -4.88 19.89 2.29
N THR A 298 -4.15 19.90 3.41
CA THR A 298 -2.77 19.44 3.46
C THR A 298 -2.67 17.96 3.08
N ALA A 299 -3.50 17.09 3.67
CA ALA A 299 -3.49 15.66 3.36
C ALA A 299 -3.83 15.37 1.89
N GLU A 300 -4.86 16.05 1.35
CA GLU A 300 -5.24 15.91 -0.06
C GLU A 300 -4.14 16.42 -0.99
N SER A 301 -3.53 17.56 -0.69
CA SER A 301 -2.44 18.13 -1.49
C SER A 301 -1.21 17.26 -1.51
N VAL A 302 -0.85 16.64 -0.39
CA VAL A 302 0.27 15.70 -0.32
C VAL A 302 -0.03 14.46 -1.17
N ALA A 303 -1.24 13.90 -1.08
CA ALA A 303 -1.64 12.74 -1.87
C ALA A 303 -1.61 13.03 -3.38
N ASP A 304 -2.08 14.22 -3.80
CA ASP A 304 -2.02 14.67 -5.19
C ASP A 304 -0.56 14.89 -5.65
N THR A 305 0.28 15.49 -4.80
CA THR A 305 1.71 15.68 -5.11
C THR A 305 2.44 14.35 -5.31
N VAL A 306 2.10 13.32 -4.51
CA VAL A 306 2.64 11.97 -4.70
C VAL A 306 2.18 11.39 -6.04
N ASP A 307 0.88 11.49 -6.37
CA ASP A 307 0.33 11.00 -7.65
C ASP A 307 1.04 11.65 -8.85
N GLU A 308 1.15 12.99 -8.83
CA GLU A 308 1.82 13.76 -9.89
C GLU A 308 3.30 13.41 -10.02
N SER A 309 4.01 13.29 -8.88
CA SER A 309 5.44 12.95 -8.86
C SER A 309 5.69 11.54 -9.39
N VAL A 310 4.85 10.59 -9.02
CA VAL A 310 4.91 9.21 -9.54
C VAL A 310 4.62 9.19 -11.04
N ALA A 311 3.55 9.86 -11.49
CA ALA A 311 3.21 9.95 -12.91
C ALA A 311 4.37 10.54 -13.74
N MET A 312 5.05 11.57 -13.21
CA MET A 312 6.24 12.16 -13.84
C MET A 312 7.42 11.19 -13.89
N ALA A 313 7.67 10.44 -12.80
CA ALA A 313 8.76 9.47 -12.75
C ALA A 313 8.59 8.35 -13.77
N PHE A 314 7.35 7.95 -14.07
CA PHE A 314 7.06 6.99 -15.14
C PHE A 314 7.18 7.62 -16.55
N GLY A 315 7.07 8.93 -16.70
CA GLY A 315 7.21 9.62 -17.98
C GLY A 315 6.31 9.06 -19.07
N HIS A 316 6.88 8.63 -20.18
CA HIS A 316 6.11 8.00 -21.27
C HIS A 316 5.58 6.60 -20.94
N ALA A 317 6.19 5.88 -20.01
CA ALA A 317 5.65 4.61 -19.51
C ALA A 317 4.44 4.79 -18.56
N CYS A 318 4.08 6.02 -18.21
CA CYS A 318 2.96 6.31 -17.32
C CYS A 318 1.64 5.71 -17.85
N ALA A 319 1.39 5.79 -19.15
CA ALA A 319 0.15 5.30 -19.75
C ALA A 319 -0.02 3.77 -19.66
N SER A 320 1.07 3.01 -19.60
CA SER A 320 1.09 1.54 -19.59
C SER A 320 1.39 0.93 -18.24
N ASN A 321 2.17 1.62 -17.39
CA ASN A 321 2.74 1.06 -16.19
C ASN A 321 2.17 1.67 -14.90
N TYR A 322 1.46 2.80 -14.99
CA TYR A 322 0.84 3.46 -13.85
C TYR A 322 -0.65 3.71 -14.11
N VAL A 323 -1.50 2.97 -13.43
CA VAL A 323 -2.95 3.12 -13.52
C VAL A 323 -3.47 3.76 -12.25
N ARG A 324 -3.99 4.99 -12.36
CA ARG A 324 -4.67 5.68 -11.26
C ARG A 324 -6.17 5.60 -11.43
N ILE A 325 -6.89 5.12 -10.41
CA ILE A 325 -8.36 5.13 -10.31
C ILE A 325 -8.76 6.12 -9.24
N GLN A 326 -9.56 7.12 -9.61
CA GLN A 326 -10.01 8.17 -8.68
C GLN A 326 -11.36 8.74 -9.10
N ALA A 327 -12.28 8.92 -8.15
CA ALA A 327 -13.58 9.53 -8.41
C ALA A 327 -13.54 11.04 -8.18
N GLY A 328 -14.32 11.79 -8.97
CA GLY A 328 -14.40 13.26 -8.87
C GLY A 328 -15.30 13.76 -7.76
N LYS A 329 -16.33 13.00 -7.42
CA LYS A 329 -17.31 13.34 -6.38
C LYS A 329 -17.89 12.06 -5.78
N ALA A 330 -18.04 12.07 -4.46
CA ALA A 330 -18.93 11.10 -3.84
C ALA A 330 -20.36 11.28 -4.41
N PRO A 331 -21.09 10.20 -4.72
CA PRO A 331 -22.48 10.31 -5.17
C PRO A 331 -23.30 11.06 -4.12
N THR A 332 -24.07 12.06 -4.58
CA THR A 332 -24.96 12.78 -3.68
C THR A 332 -26.00 11.82 -3.09
N PRO A 333 -26.37 12.03 -1.82
CA PRO A 333 -27.30 11.14 -1.11
C PRO A 333 -28.66 10.89 -1.79
N VAL A 334 -29.01 11.71 -2.78
CA VAL A 334 -30.30 11.68 -3.48
C VAL A 334 -30.43 10.48 -4.44
N HIS A 335 -29.31 9.85 -4.87
CA HIS A 335 -29.32 8.85 -5.93
C HIS A 335 -28.78 7.46 -5.53
N ALA A 336 -28.40 7.24 -4.28
CA ALA A 336 -27.90 5.95 -3.85
C ALA A 336 -28.51 5.54 -2.51
N ASP A 337 -29.56 4.72 -2.59
CA ASP A 337 -30.24 4.18 -1.40
C ASP A 337 -29.38 3.19 -0.62
N THR A 338 -28.34 2.67 -1.26
CA THR A 338 -27.40 1.70 -0.66
C THR A 338 -25.94 2.05 -0.96
N ALA A 339 -25.02 1.61 -0.09
CA ALA A 339 -23.57 1.75 -0.33
C ALA A 339 -23.11 1.02 -1.61
N ALA A 340 -23.76 -0.09 -1.98
CA ALA A 340 -23.46 -0.81 -3.22
C ALA A 340 -23.83 0.01 -4.46
N ALA A 341 -24.98 0.70 -4.46
CA ALA A 341 -25.37 1.60 -5.54
C ALA A 341 -24.41 2.79 -5.65
N ALA A 342 -23.96 3.34 -4.52
CA ALA A 342 -22.94 4.39 -4.48
C ALA A 342 -21.61 3.93 -5.09
N ALA A 343 -21.16 2.71 -4.75
CA ALA A 343 -19.96 2.09 -5.30
C ALA A 343 -20.06 1.94 -6.83
N GLY A 344 -21.20 1.44 -7.34
CA GLY A 344 -21.45 1.32 -8.78
C GLY A 344 -21.45 2.67 -9.49
N ALA A 345 -22.09 3.69 -8.89
CA ALA A 345 -22.09 5.04 -9.43
C ALA A 345 -20.69 5.68 -9.49
N MET A 346 -19.83 5.41 -8.48
CA MET A 346 -18.45 5.90 -8.47
C MET A 346 -17.59 5.22 -9.57
N LEU A 347 -17.80 3.94 -9.82
CA LEU A 347 -17.13 3.22 -10.92
C LEU A 347 -17.57 3.71 -12.30
N ALA A 348 -18.82 4.07 -12.47
CA ALA A 348 -19.37 4.61 -13.71
C ALA A 348 -18.91 6.05 -14.00
N GLN A 349 -18.36 6.77 -13.01
CA GLN A 349 -17.85 8.11 -13.23
C GLN A 349 -16.59 8.09 -14.10
N ARG A 350 -16.41 9.17 -14.88
CA ARG A 350 -15.14 9.43 -15.56
C ARG A 350 -14.04 9.61 -14.51
N ASN A 351 -12.92 8.95 -14.76
CA ASN A 351 -11.77 9.04 -13.87
C ASN A 351 -11.26 10.48 -13.77
N VAL A 352 -10.78 10.85 -12.60
CA VAL A 352 -10.15 12.16 -12.36
C VAL A 352 -8.65 11.98 -12.37
N GLU A 353 -7.98 12.73 -13.22
CA GLU A 353 -6.53 12.74 -13.35
C GLU A 353 -5.97 14.05 -12.79
N SER A 354 -4.95 13.97 -11.96
CA SER A 354 -4.17 15.13 -11.53
C SER A 354 -3.34 15.65 -12.71
N VAL A 355 -3.32 16.95 -12.92
CA VAL A 355 -2.49 17.60 -13.94
C VAL A 355 -1.44 18.42 -13.21
N LEU A 356 -0.19 18.08 -13.39
CA LEU A 356 0.96 18.67 -12.70
C LEU A 356 0.80 20.17 -12.46
N PHE A 357 0.60 20.54 -11.20
CA PHE A 357 0.41 21.93 -10.71
C PHE A 357 -0.68 22.74 -11.44
N ARG A 358 -1.61 22.07 -12.15
CA ARG A 358 -2.71 22.71 -12.89
C ARG A 358 -4.09 22.24 -12.45
N GLY A 359 -4.17 21.53 -11.33
CA GLY A 359 -5.41 21.00 -10.80
C GLY A 359 -5.78 19.62 -11.37
N ARG A 360 -7.07 19.36 -11.52
CA ARG A 360 -7.62 18.05 -11.91
C ARG A 360 -8.41 18.14 -13.20
N ARG A 361 -8.29 17.14 -14.05
CA ARG A 361 -9.11 16.99 -15.26
C ARG A 361 -9.89 15.68 -15.26
N LEU A 362 -10.99 15.65 -16.00
CA LEU A 362 -11.73 14.42 -16.26
C LEU A 362 -11.07 13.67 -17.42
N SER A 363 -10.76 12.41 -17.18
CA SER A 363 -10.31 11.47 -18.21
C SER A 363 -11.43 11.16 -19.20
N GLU A 364 -11.09 10.69 -20.40
CA GLU A 364 -12.06 10.16 -21.34
C GLU A 364 -12.66 8.83 -20.86
N ARG A 365 -11.88 8.04 -20.12
CA ARG A 365 -12.28 6.73 -19.61
C ARG A 365 -12.92 6.84 -18.23
N THR A 366 -13.88 5.96 -17.98
CA THR A 366 -14.46 5.75 -16.64
C THR A 366 -13.51 4.97 -15.74
N ASN A 367 -13.78 5.00 -14.43
CA ASN A 367 -13.04 4.19 -13.45
C ASN A 367 -13.18 2.68 -13.76
N ALA A 368 -14.38 2.25 -14.20
CA ALA A 368 -14.64 0.88 -14.61
C ALA A 368 -13.79 0.46 -15.81
N GLU A 369 -13.73 1.29 -16.86
CA GLU A 369 -12.92 1.01 -18.07
C GLU A 369 -11.43 0.96 -17.78
N LYS A 370 -10.93 1.78 -16.84
CA LYS A 370 -9.53 1.70 -16.41
C LYS A 370 -9.25 0.40 -15.66
N ALA A 371 -10.15 -0.04 -14.78
CA ALA A 371 -10.02 -1.31 -14.08
C ALA A 371 -10.02 -2.50 -15.06
N ASP A 372 -10.92 -2.50 -16.06
CA ASP A 372 -11.00 -3.55 -17.06
C ASP A 372 -9.75 -3.62 -17.97
N ALA A 373 -9.19 -2.47 -18.33
CA ALA A 373 -7.95 -2.42 -19.12
C ALA A 373 -6.74 -2.99 -18.34
N LEU A 374 -6.70 -2.78 -17.03
CA LEU A 374 -5.63 -3.32 -16.19
C LEU A 374 -5.70 -4.85 -16.08
N VAL A 375 -6.90 -5.46 -16.12
CA VAL A 375 -7.06 -6.93 -16.10
C VAL A 375 -6.22 -7.58 -17.19
N ALA A 376 -6.29 -7.07 -18.41
CA ALA A 376 -5.53 -7.61 -19.54
C ALA A 376 -4.00 -7.54 -19.31
N GLU A 377 -3.51 -6.43 -18.72
CA GLU A 377 -2.09 -6.27 -18.44
C GLU A 377 -1.63 -7.20 -17.30
N LEU A 378 -2.45 -7.40 -16.26
CA LEU A 378 -2.12 -8.33 -15.17
C LEU A 378 -2.10 -9.78 -15.63
N VAL A 379 -3.05 -10.20 -16.46
CA VAL A 379 -3.08 -11.57 -17.03
C VAL A 379 -1.88 -11.79 -17.93
N LYS A 380 -1.58 -10.86 -18.83
CA LYS A 380 -0.40 -10.91 -19.70
C LYS A 380 0.90 -11.01 -18.90
N GLU A 381 1.00 -10.29 -17.78
CA GLU A 381 2.16 -10.37 -16.89
C GLU A 381 2.24 -11.73 -16.18
N GLN A 382 1.11 -12.29 -15.79
CA GLN A 382 1.04 -13.62 -15.19
C GLN A 382 1.49 -14.72 -16.16
N GLU A 383 1.06 -14.64 -17.42
CA GLU A 383 1.47 -15.56 -18.49
C GLU A 383 2.96 -15.45 -18.78
N ARG A 384 3.50 -14.22 -18.86
CA ARG A 384 4.93 -13.98 -19.04
C ARG A 384 5.76 -14.63 -17.93
N ARG A 385 5.31 -14.54 -16.68
CA ARG A 385 6.00 -15.16 -15.55
C ARG A 385 5.99 -16.67 -15.57
N ARG A 386 4.90 -17.29 -16.03
CA ARG A 386 4.83 -18.75 -16.20
C ARG A 386 5.85 -19.25 -17.21
N GLY A 387 6.19 -18.46 -18.19
CA GLY A 387 7.21 -18.76 -19.21
C GLY A 387 8.64 -18.36 -18.82
N SER A 388 8.84 -17.63 -17.74
CA SER A 388 10.15 -17.14 -17.30
C SER A 388 10.92 -18.21 -16.53
N PRO A 389 12.21 -18.46 -16.85
CA PRO A 389 13.06 -19.40 -16.11
C PRO A 389 13.47 -18.87 -14.72
N LEU A 390 13.37 -17.57 -14.49
CA LEU A 390 13.76 -16.93 -13.22
C LEU A 390 12.57 -16.25 -12.57
N PRO A 391 12.41 -16.36 -11.25
CA PRO A 391 11.38 -15.64 -10.52
C PRO A 391 11.71 -14.15 -10.46
N ASN A 392 10.78 -13.30 -10.92
CA ASN A 392 10.92 -11.84 -10.81
C ASN A 392 10.81 -11.35 -9.36
N VAL A 393 10.20 -12.16 -8.52
CA VAL A 393 9.94 -11.86 -7.11
C VAL A 393 10.29 -13.08 -6.26
N ALA A 394 11.10 -12.86 -5.23
CA ALA A 394 11.54 -13.87 -4.27
C ALA A 394 11.00 -13.51 -2.87
N ILE A 395 9.69 -13.70 -2.65
CA ILE A 395 9.06 -13.36 -1.38
C ILE A 395 9.69 -14.16 -0.24
N LYS A 396 10.21 -13.47 0.77
CA LYS A 396 10.76 -14.09 1.98
C LYS A 396 9.71 -14.98 2.67
N GLN A 397 10.07 -16.21 2.90
CA GLN A 397 9.27 -17.14 3.69
C GLN A 397 9.61 -16.97 5.17
N VAL A 398 8.60 -17.08 6.02
CA VAL A 398 8.84 -17.22 7.46
C VAL A 398 9.57 -18.55 7.66
N ALA A 399 10.75 -18.53 8.26
CA ALA A 399 11.48 -19.75 8.56
C ALA A 399 10.62 -20.63 9.47
N THR A 400 10.09 -21.73 8.92
CA THR A 400 9.51 -22.78 9.75
C THR A 400 10.65 -23.32 10.61
N SER A 401 10.53 -23.17 11.94
CA SER A 401 11.50 -23.71 12.88
C SER A 401 11.61 -25.21 12.63
N SER A 402 12.62 -25.61 11.89
CA SER A 402 13.01 -27.04 11.82
C SER A 402 13.33 -27.48 13.23
N PRO A 403 12.83 -28.65 13.70
CA PRO A 403 13.22 -29.14 14.99
C PRO A 403 14.74 -29.27 15.02
N ARG A 404 15.38 -28.55 15.93
CA ARG A 404 16.82 -28.62 16.15
C ARG A 404 17.14 -30.09 16.47
N LEU A 405 17.76 -30.77 15.53
CA LEU A 405 18.52 -31.97 15.84
C LEU A 405 19.62 -31.57 16.82
N SER A 406 19.47 -31.94 18.07
CA SER A 406 20.48 -31.77 19.11
C SER A 406 21.69 -32.63 18.74
N SER A 407 22.64 -32.07 18.02
CA SER A 407 23.99 -32.65 17.94
C SER A 407 24.71 -32.29 19.23
N ALA A 408 24.81 -33.30 20.11
CA ALA A 408 25.69 -33.25 21.25
C ALA A 408 27.13 -33.13 20.75
N THR A 409 27.70 -31.93 20.87
CA THR A 409 29.12 -31.69 20.61
C THR A 409 29.82 -31.53 21.95
N THR A 410 30.74 -32.41 22.21
CA THR A 410 31.69 -32.49 23.31
C THR A 410 32.38 -31.16 23.56
N ALA A 411 32.37 -30.76 24.82
CA ALA A 411 33.06 -29.57 25.33
C ALA A 411 34.57 -29.73 25.19
N SER A 412 35.22 -28.83 24.48
CA SER A 412 36.65 -28.54 24.61
C SER A 412 36.81 -27.16 25.24
N SER A 413 37.36 -27.16 26.43
CA SER A 413 37.69 -26.00 27.21
C SER A 413 38.86 -25.23 26.58
N PHE A 414 38.61 -23.99 26.18
CA PHE A 414 39.68 -23.00 25.97
C PHE A 414 39.43 -21.78 26.85
N THR A 415 40.40 -21.52 27.71
CA THR A 415 40.53 -20.36 28.57
C THR A 415 40.74 -19.10 27.72
N THR A 416 39.83 -18.11 27.85
CA THR A 416 40.00 -16.76 27.28
C THR A 416 40.15 -15.72 28.38
N THR A 417 41.25 -14.99 28.31
CA THR A 417 41.58 -13.79 29.07
C THR A 417 40.68 -12.62 28.69
N PRO A 418 40.31 -11.71 29.62
CA PRO A 418 39.42 -10.59 29.34
C PRO A 418 40.15 -9.48 28.58
N ARG A 419 39.56 -9.07 27.48
CA ARG A 419 40.03 -7.91 26.68
C ARG A 419 39.24 -6.68 27.09
N THR A 420 39.92 -5.68 27.58
CA THR A 420 39.46 -4.34 27.97
C THR A 420 38.76 -3.63 26.82
N VAL A 421 37.53 -3.15 27.05
CA VAL A 421 36.78 -2.29 26.12
C VAL A 421 37.24 -0.85 26.32
N SER A 422 37.78 -0.26 25.27
CA SER A 422 38.12 1.15 25.18
C SER A 422 36.88 1.96 24.80
N THR A 423 36.46 2.86 25.67
CA THR A 423 35.39 3.83 25.42
C THR A 423 35.88 4.96 24.54
N MET A 424 35.20 5.20 23.41
CA MET A 424 35.41 6.40 22.60
C MET A 424 34.60 7.59 23.17
N PRO A 425 35.14 8.81 23.18
CA PRO A 425 34.48 9.99 23.67
C PRO A 425 33.51 10.57 22.62
N SER A 426 32.37 11.07 23.11
CA SER A 426 31.37 11.82 22.33
C SER A 426 31.94 13.16 21.82
N PRO A 427 31.51 13.63 20.63
CA PRO A 427 31.90 14.96 20.16
C PRO A 427 31.09 16.06 20.88
N ALA A 428 31.80 17.13 21.18
CA ALA A 428 31.37 18.30 21.92
C ALA A 428 30.26 19.10 21.20
N SER A 429 29.31 19.59 22.01
CA SER A 429 28.28 20.56 21.61
C SER A 429 28.95 21.92 21.28
N CYS A 430 28.69 22.45 20.08
CA CYS A 430 28.97 23.83 19.75
C CYS A 430 27.86 24.74 20.28
N ASN A 431 28.17 25.51 21.30
CA ASN A 431 27.41 26.70 21.69
C ASN A 431 27.62 27.82 20.66
N TYR A 432 26.55 28.29 20.04
CA TYR A 432 26.49 29.61 19.42
C TYR A 432 25.71 30.54 20.35
N GLY A 433 26.41 31.44 21.02
CA GLY A 433 25.86 32.61 21.66
C GLY A 433 25.86 33.78 20.67
N ARG A 434 24.76 34.36 20.51
CA ARG A 434 24.27 35.76 20.43
C ARG A 434 23.04 35.81 19.56
#